data_4b4e5e2bdb68cea7d28ccb3abf48a9ce
#
_entry.id   4b4e5e2bdb68cea7d28ccb3abf48a9ce
#
_cell.length_a   1.000
_cell.length_b   1.000
_cell.length_c   1.000
_cell.angle_alpha   90.00
_cell.angle_beta   90.00
_cell.angle_gamma   90.00
#
_symmetry.space_group_name_H-M   'P 1'
#
loop_
_entity.id
_entity.type
_entity.pdbx_description
1 polymer ?
#
loop_
_entity_poly.entity_id
_entity_poly.type
_entity_poly.pdbx_seq_one_letter_code
_entity_poly.pdbx_strand_id
1 'polypeptide(L)'
;MADLLLELVSEEIPARMQIMAGHDVARLVETMLNNFGVWNEASAITGLCASRHLLAYATDIALSQPDLILEKRGPRTDAPDAAVVGFLKSSGIDRSALIEEDTSKGRFFFTRSEVKGSKTSSLLAPAITELLNQFPWPKSQRWRRGKFRWVRPLHRINLLFDGKPITGALDLGGGQQIEFGAASCGHYFEAPDNIDLSDVTSLDDV
;
A
#
# COMPACT_ATOMS: atom_id res chain seq x y z
N MET A 1 3.65 0.05 16.24
CA MET A 1 2.39 0.11 15.49
C MET A 1 2.15 1.55 15.12
N ALA A 2 1.47 1.82 14.02
CA ALA A 2 1.23 3.15 13.50
C ALA A 2 -0.14 3.21 12.82
N ASP A 3 -0.68 4.41 12.68
CA ASP A 3 -1.95 4.64 12.02
C ASP A 3 -1.73 5.15 10.61
N LEU A 4 -2.64 4.78 9.72
CA LEU A 4 -2.70 5.21 8.33
C LEU A 4 -3.95 6.04 8.11
N LEU A 5 -3.78 7.26 7.62
CA LEU A 5 -4.87 8.10 7.15
C LEU A 5 -4.71 8.31 5.64
N LEU A 6 -5.75 7.96 4.89
CA LEU A 6 -5.91 8.30 3.49
C LEU A 6 -7.17 9.14 3.34
N GLU A 7 -7.04 10.36 2.88
CA GLU A 7 -8.16 11.22 2.53
C GLU A 7 -8.08 11.65 1.06
N LEU A 8 -9.21 11.57 0.38
CA LEU A 8 -9.38 11.94 -1.02
C LEU A 8 -10.45 13.03 -1.11
N VAL A 9 -10.05 14.23 -1.51
CA VAL A 9 -10.96 15.37 -1.68
C VAL A 9 -11.28 15.57 -3.14
N SER A 10 -12.56 15.52 -3.47
CA SER A 10 -13.05 15.67 -4.84
C SER A 10 -14.21 16.67 -4.92
N GLU A 11 -14.72 16.89 -6.13
CA GLU A 11 -16.07 17.45 -6.31
C GLU A 11 -17.14 16.49 -5.78
N GLU A 12 -18.37 16.96 -5.66
CA GLU A 12 -19.49 16.24 -5.01
C GLU A 12 -19.70 14.82 -5.54
N ILE A 13 -19.45 13.84 -4.69
CA ILE A 13 -19.71 12.42 -4.92
C ILE A 13 -21.23 12.18 -4.82
N PRO A 14 -21.87 11.56 -5.82
CA PRO A 14 -23.31 11.32 -5.76
C PRO A 14 -23.70 10.50 -4.52
N ALA A 15 -24.70 10.95 -3.76
CA ALA A 15 -25.11 10.36 -2.48
C ALA A 15 -25.31 8.84 -2.56
N ARG A 16 -25.89 8.33 -3.64
CA ARG A 16 -26.11 6.89 -3.88
C ARG A 16 -24.82 6.07 -3.98
N MET A 17 -23.66 6.70 -4.16
CA MET A 17 -22.35 6.03 -4.28
C MET A 17 -21.55 6.12 -2.99
N GLN A 18 -21.89 7.03 -2.07
CA GLN A 18 -21.07 7.35 -0.91
C GLN A 18 -20.88 6.15 0.03
N ILE A 19 -21.96 5.47 0.40
CA ILE A 19 -21.90 4.32 1.32
C ILE A 19 -20.99 3.23 0.77
N MET A 20 -21.17 2.86 -0.51
CA MET A 20 -20.34 1.84 -1.13
C MET A 20 -18.89 2.29 -1.30
N ALA A 21 -18.65 3.57 -1.60
CA ALA A 21 -17.30 4.10 -1.72
C ALA A 21 -16.53 4.02 -0.39
N GLY A 22 -17.20 4.34 0.74
CA GLY A 22 -16.62 4.16 2.07
C GLY A 22 -16.24 2.71 2.35
N HIS A 23 -17.13 1.76 2.06
CA HIS A 23 -16.82 0.33 2.21
C HIS A 23 -15.70 -0.13 1.28
N ASP A 24 -15.71 0.33 0.02
CA ASP A 24 -14.70 -0.06 -0.96
C ASP A 24 -13.32 0.46 -0.61
N VAL A 25 -13.18 1.72 -0.16
CA VAL A 25 -11.87 2.27 0.23
C VAL A 25 -11.29 1.51 1.42
N ALA A 26 -12.11 1.22 2.45
CA ALA A 26 -11.67 0.42 3.60
C ALA A 26 -11.18 -0.96 3.15
N ARG A 27 -12.02 -1.71 2.42
CA ARG A 27 -11.69 -3.05 1.92
C ARG A 27 -10.43 -3.08 1.05
N LEU A 28 -10.25 -2.10 0.18
CA LEU A 28 -9.08 -2.03 -0.71
C LEU A 28 -7.79 -1.71 0.06
N VAL A 29 -7.85 -0.78 1.03
CA VAL A 29 -6.71 -0.45 1.89
C VAL A 29 -6.37 -1.63 2.79
N GLU A 30 -7.36 -2.29 3.42
CA GLU A 30 -7.14 -3.52 4.19
C GLU A 30 -6.48 -4.61 3.36
N THR A 31 -6.99 -4.88 2.16
CA THR A 31 -6.40 -5.87 1.24
C THR A 31 -4.96 -5.53 0.90
N MET A 32 -4.67 -4.27 0.63
CA MET A 32 -3.32 -3.78 0.34
C MET A 32 -2.37 -4.02 1.53
N LEU A 33 -2.78 -3.66 2.75
CA LEU A 33 -1.98 -3.83 3.97
C LEU A 33 -1.76 -5.30 4.32
N ASN A 34 -2.77 -6.15 4.11
CA ASN A 34 -2.67 -7.60 4.23
C ASN A 34 -1.65 -8.18 3.24
N ASN A 35 -1.68 -7.75 1.98
CA ASN A 35 -0.73 -8.20 0.95
C ASN A 35 0.71 -7.78 1.28
N PHE A 36 0.90 -6.69 2.01
CA PHE A 36 2.22 -6.30 2.51
C PHE A 36 2.65 -7.11 3.74
N GLY A 37 1.75 -7.86 4.37
CA GLY A 37 2.02 -8.56 5.62
C GLY A 37 2.20 -7.63 6.83
N VAL A 38 1.63 -6.42 6.77
CA VAL A 38 1.71 -5.42 7.85
C VAL A 38 0.42 -5.29 8.65
N TRP A 39 -0.64 -5.94 8.22
CA TRP A 39 -1.92 -6.09 8.92
C TRP A 39 -1.83 -7.21 9.96
N ASN A 40 -2.42 -7.04 11.14
CA ASN A 40 -2.41 -8.00 12.23
C ASN A 40 -3.78 -8.07 12.95
N GLU A 41 -3.91 -8.91 13.96
CA GLU A 41 -5.18 -9.14 14.67
C GLU A 41 -5.71 -7.90 15.44
N ALA A 42 -4.82 -6.97 15.82
CA ALA A 42 -5.21 -5.72 16.48
C ALA A 42 -5.59 -4.62 15.49
N SER A 43 -5.23 -4.79 14.20
CA SER A 43 -5.50 -3.80 13.18
C SER A 43 -6.99 -3.63 12.91
N ALA A 44 -7.43 -2.40 12.79
CA ALA A 44 -8.80 -2.06 12.43
C ALA A 44 -8.82 -1.00 11.33
N ILE A 45 -9.89 -0.94 10.57
CA ILE A 45 -10.05 0.07 9.52
C ILE A 45 -11.50 0.56 9.47
N THR A 46 -11.64 1.87 9.27
CA THR A 46 -12.91 2.52 8.99
C THR A 46 -12.81 3.28 7.67
N GLY A 47 -13.82 3.12 6.83
CA GLY A 47 -13.97 3.89 5.60
C GLY A 47 -15.22 4.75 5.65
N LEU A 48 -15.07 6.03 5.36
CA LEU A 48 -16.14 7.02 5.36
C LEU A 48 -16.20 7.74 4.01
N CYS A 49 -17.38 8.13 3.60
CA CYS A 49 -17.56 8.98 2.44
C CYS A 49 -18.63 10.04 2.74
N ALA A 50 -18.24 11.29 2.62
CA ALA A 50 -19.12 12.44 2.62
C ALA A 50 -19.29 12.97 1.18
N SER A 51 -19.93 14.13 1.03
CA SER A 51 -20.23 14.69 -0.31
C SER A 51 -18.95 14.94 -1.14
N ARG A 52 -17.84 15.32 -0.51
CA ARG A 52 -16.59 15.68 -1.19
C ARG A 52 -15.37 14.92 -0.68
N HIS A 53 -15.49 14.20 0.39
CA HIS A 53 -14.41 13.50 1.08
C HIS A 53 -14.65 11.99 1.07
N LEU A 54 -13.63 11.24 0.69
CA LEU A 54 -13.57 9.79 0.84
C LEU A 54 -12.35 9.47 1.69
N LEU A 55 -12.54 8.80 2.81
CA LEU A 55 -11.53 8.62 3.84
C LEU A 55 -11.41 7.14 4.21
N ALA A 56 -10.17 6.69 4.41
CA ALA A 56 -9.85 5.45 5.12
C ALA A 56 -8.89 5.74 6.27
N TYR A 57 -9.25 5.29 7.46
CA TYR A 57 -8.40 5.37 8.65
C TYR A 57 -8.17 3.97 9.19
N ALA A 58 -6.90 3.56 9.24
CA ALA A 58 -6.51 2.26 9.74
C ALA A 58 -5.54 2.40 10.91
N THR A 59 -5.76 1.60 11.95
CA THR A 59 -4.98 1.63 13.20
C THR A 59 -4.14 0.37 13.37
N ASP A 60 -3.13 0.45 14.21
CA ASP A 60 -2.27 -0.67 14.64
C ASP A 60 -1.53 -1.38 13.48
N ILE A 61 -1.09 -0.63 12.48
CA ILE A 61 -0.35 -1.15 11.34
C ILE A 61 1.13 -1.31 11.69
N ALA A 62 1.76 -2.42 11.27
CA ALA A 62 3.19 -2.65 11.49
C ALA A 62 4.05 -1.64 10.71
N LEU A 63 5.14 -1.17 11.34
CA LEU A 63 6.06 -0.17 10.76
C LEU A 63 6.87 -0.72 9.58
N SER A 64 7.02 -2.04 9.50
CA SER A 64 7.74 -2.73 8.42
C SER A 64 7.13 -4.10 8.16
N GLN A 65 7.35 -4.60 6.95
CA GLN A 65 7.07 -6.00 6.62
C GLN A 65 7.89 -6.94 7.52
N PRO A 66 7.39 -8.14 7.78
CA PRO A 66 8.20 -9.17 8.45
C PRO A 66 9.40 -9.55 7.59
N ASP A 67 10.50 -9.89 8.24
CA ASP A 67 11.65 -10.47 7.56
C ASP A 67 11.27 -11.84 6.98
N LEU A 68 11.66 -12.09 5.75
CA LEU A 68 11.36 -13.33 5.05
C LEU A 68 12.62 -14.18 4.92
N ILE A 69 12.51 -15.44 5.29
CA ILE A 69 13.52 -16.43 4.97
C ILE A 69 13.15 -17.06 3.61
N LEU A 70 13.89 -16.69 2.59
CA LEU A 70 13.75 -17.32 1.29
C LEU A 70 14.59 -18.60 1.26
N GLU A 71 13.89 -19.72 1.18
CA GLU A 71 14.51 -21.02 0.98
C GLU A 71 14.48 -21.38 -0.51
N LYS A 72 15.65 -21.68 -1.06
CA LYS A 72 15.77 -22.14 -2.44
C LYS A 72 16.36 -23.54 -2.46
N ARG A 73 15.63 -24.47 -3.07
CA ARG A 73 16.10 -25.83 -3.29
C ARG A 73 17.09 -25.84 -4.45
N GLY A 74 18.25 -26.42 -4.21
CA GLY A 74 19.32 -26.63 -5.15
C GLY A 74 19.34 -28.04 -5.76
N PRO A 75 20.44 -28.43 -6.38
CA PRO A 75 20.67 -29.77 -6.90
C PRO A 75 20.79 -30.79 -5.77
N ARG A 76 20.75 -32.08 -6.12
CA ARG A 76 21.03 -33.17 -5.18
C ARG A 76 22.48 -33.11 -4.74
N THR A 77 22.76 -33.64 -3.55
CA THR A 77 24.15 -33.70 -3.02
C THR A 77 25.07 -34.60 -3.82
N ASP A 78 24.51 -35.56 -4.57
CA ASP A 78 25.22 -36.45 -5.49
C ASP A 78 25.30 -35.91 -6.95
N ALA A 79 24.83 -34.69 -7.19
CA ALA A 79 24.88 -34.05 -8.51
C ALA A 79 26.32 -33.62 -8.90
N PRO A 80 26.62 -33.54 -10.21
CA PRO A 80 27.91 -33.06 -10.68
C PRO A 80 28.25 -31.66 -10.14
N ASP A 81 29.54 -31.42 -9.84
CA ASP A 81 30.00 -30.12 -9.33
C ASP A 81 29.57 -28.93 -10.20
N ALA A 82 29.46 -29.12 -11.51
CA ALA A 82 29.01 -28.08 -12.43
C ALA A 82 27.58 -27.59 -12.09
N ALA A 83 26.68 -28.49 -11.64
CA ALA A 83 25.32 -28.14 -11.24
C ALA A 83 25.33 -27.35 -9.93
N VAL A 84 26.17 -27.73 -8.98
CA VAL A 84 26.34 -27.00 -7.71
C VAL A 84 26.91 -25.61 -7.95
N VAL A 85 27.94 -25.48 -8.79
CA VAL A 85 28.55 -24.18 -9.16
C VAL A 85 27.52 -23.30 -9.88
N GLY A 86 26.71 -23.85 -10.79
CA GLY A 86 25.63 -23.14 -11.46
C GLY A 86 24.58 -22.61 -10.47
N PHE A 87 24.21 -23.44 -9.50
CA PHE A 87 23.26 -23.04 -8.44
C PHE A 87 23.81 -21.94 -7.54
N LEU A 88 25.06 -22.04 -7.10
CA LEU A 88 25.73 -21.00 -6.32
C LEU A 88 25.77 -19.65 -7.06
N LYS A 89 26.14 -19.65 -8.33
CA LYS A 89 26.13 -18.44 -9.18
C LYS A 89 24.73 -17.83 -9.31
N SER A 90 23.72 -18.66 -9.51
CA SER A 90 22.33 -18.17 -9.66
C SER A 90 21.71 -17.70 -8.35
N SER A 91 22.21 -18.18 -7.23
CA SER A 91 21.72 -17.82 -5.87
C SER A 91 22.54 -16.70 -5.24
N GLY A 92 23.70 -16.35 -5.80
CA GLY A 92 24.57 -15.28 -5.31
C GLY A 92 25.22 -15.56 -3.96
N ILE A 93 25.43 -16.83 -3.62
CA ILE A 93 25.94 -17.27 -2.31
C ILE A 93 27.20 -18.12 -2.42
N ASP A 94 27.97 -18.19 -1.35
CA ASP A 94 29.13 -19.05 -1.23
C ASP A 94 28.75 -20.50 -0.87
N ARG A 95 29.64 -21.44 -1.23
CA ARG A 95 29.46 -22.87 -0.96
C ARG A 95 29.29 -23.18 0.53
N SER A 96 29.86 -22.36 1.40
CA SER A 96 29.76 -22.48 2.87
C SER A 96 28.35 -22.21 3.44
N ALA A 97 27.48 -21.54 2.65
CA ALA A 97 26.11 -21.23 3.02
C ALA A 97 25.10 -22.29 2.53
N LEU A 98 25.58 -23.38 1.92
CA LEU A 98 24.72 -24.51 1.53
C LEU A 98 24.36 -25.33 2.76
N ILE A 99 23.07 -25.63 2.87
CA ILE A 99 22.49 -26.52 3.87
C ILE A 99 22.09 -27.81 3.15
N GLU A 100 22.46 -28.96 3.70
CA GLU A 100 22.02 -30.26 3.19
C GLU A 100 20.80 -30.71 3.98
N GLU A 101 19.71 -31.04 3.28
CA GLU A 101 18.50 -31.54 3.88
C GLU A 101 18.03 -32.83 3.17
N ASP A 102 17.58 -33.78 4.01
CA ASP A 102 16.97 -35.01 3.53
C ASP A 102 15.49 -34.78 3.22
N THR A 103 15.10 -35.06 2.00
CA THR A 103 13.70 -34.99 1.54
C THR A 103 13.23 -36.39 1.15
N SER A 104 11.91 -36.58 1.00
CA SER A 104 11.33 -37.84 0.52
C SER A 104 11.86 -38.29 -0.87
N LYS A 105 12.53 -37.39 -1.61
CA LYS A 105 13.10 -37.63 -2.95
C LYS A 105 14.64 -37.70 -2.96
N GLY A 106 15.28 -37.77 -1.77
CA GLY A 106 16.72 -37.80 -1.61
C GLY A 106 17.27 -36.54 -0.92
N ARG A 107 18.58 -36.49 -0.80
CA ARG A 107 19.31 -35.39 -0.16
C ARG A 107 19.60 -34.28 -1.15
N PHE A 108 19.25 -33.03 -0.80
CA PHE A 108 19.39 -31.86 -1.66
C PHE A 108 20.13 -30.74 -0.93
N PHE A 109 20.79 -29.90 -1.69
CA PHE A 109 21.28 -28.61 -1.19
C PHE A 109 20.14 -27.61 -1.12
N PHE A 110 20.12 -26.83 -0.04
CA PHE A 110 19.22 -25.72 0.18
C PHE A 110 20.03 -24.47 0.50
N THR A 111 19.48 -23.33 0.13
CA THR A 111 20.00 -22.04 0.56
C THR A 111 18.91 -21.31 1.32
N ARG A 112 19.28 -20.69 2.44
CA ARG A 112 18.41 -19.80 3.21
C ARG A 112 19.00 -18.41 3.15
N SER A 113 18.29 -17.47 2.55
CA SER A 113 18.64 -16.05 2.57
C SER A 113 17.59 -15.26 3.31
N GLU A 114 18.02 -14.48 4.28
CA GLU A 114 17.16 -13.53 4.98
C GLU A 114 16.99 -12.28 4.13
N VAL A 115 15.75 -11.97 3.79
CA VAL A 115 15.38 -10.72 3.12
C VAL A 115 14.67 -9.84 4.13
N LYS A 116 15.31 -8.75 4.49
CA LYS A 116 14.71 -7.78 5.42
C LYS A 116 13.47 -7.16 4.84
N GLY A 117 12.43 -7.08 5.67
CA GLY A 117 11.18 -6.45 5.32
C GLY A 117 11.37 -4.96 5.02
N SER A 118 10.66 -4.46 4.02
CA SER A 118 10.64 -3.04 3.68
C SER A 118 9.84 -2.25 4.71
N LYS A 119 10.19 -0.98 4.91
CA LYS A 119 9.40 -0.06 5.73
C LYS A 119 8.03 0.14 5.11
N THR A 120 6.95 0.05 5.89
CA THR A 120 5.58 0.26 5.42
C THR A 120 5.43 1.61 4.72
N SER A 121 5.98 2.67 5.29
CA SER A 121 5.94 4.02 4.69
C SER A 121 6.47 4.09 3.25
N SER A 122 7.46 3.26 2.90
CA SER A 122 8.03 3.25 1.55
C SER A 122 7.16 2.52 0.51
N LEU A 123 6.23 1.67 0.97
CA LEU A 123 5.34 0.88 0.12
C LEU A 123 4.03 1.61 -0.19
N LEU A 124 3.63 2.57 0.66
CA LEU A 124 2.29 3.17 0.59
C LEU A 124 2.05 3.98 -0.67
N ALA A 125 2.96 4.90 -1.03
CA ALA A 125 2.72 5.81 -2.16
C ALA A 125 2.44 5.09 -3.49
N PRO A 126 3.28 4.14 -3.96
CA PRO A 126 3.00 3.41 -5.19
C PRO A 126 1.73 2.56 -5.09
N ALA A 127 1.47 1.94 -3.95
CA ALA A 127 0.30 1.09 -3.76
C ALA A 127 -1.01 1.88 -3.73
N ILE A 128 -1.03 3.03 -3.07
CA ILE A 128 -2.20 3.93 -3.10
C ILE A 128 -2.45 4.44 -4.53
N THR A 129 -1.39 4.79 -5.27
CA THR A 129 -1.53 5.18 -6.68
C THR A 129 -2.18 4.07 -7.52
N GLU A 130 -1.77 2.83 -7.32
CA GLU A 130 -2.37 1.67 -8.00
C GLU A 130 -3.83 1.46 -7.57
N LEU A 131 -4.11 1.51 -6.26
CA LEU A 131 -5.46 1.40 -5.69
C LEU A 131 -6.40 2.44 -6.32
N LEU A 132 -5.98 3.70 -6.40
CA LEU A 132 -6.78 4.77 -6.99
C LEU A 132 -7.06 4.55 -8.47
N ASN A 133 -6.11 4.02 -9.24
CA ASN A 133 -6.29 3.69 -10.65
C ASN A 133 -7.29 2.54 -10.88
N GLN A 134 -7.44 1.66 -9.89
CA GLN A 134 -8.32 0.47 -9.96
C GLN A 134 -9.60 0.62 -9.13
N PHE A 135 -9.86 1.81 -8.55
CA PHE A 135 -11.01 2.03 -7.68
C PHE A 135 -12.34 1.71 -8.38
N PRO A 136 -13.24 0.88 -7.79
CA PRO A 136 -14.39 0.29 -8.46
C PRO A 136 -15.60 1.23 -8.55
N TRP A 137 -15.41 2.44 -9.05
CA TRP A 137 -16.53 3.34 -9.25
C TRP A 137 -17.54 2.75 -10.24
N PRO A 138 -18.84 2.65 -9.89
CA PRO A 138 -19.88 2.19 -10.83
C PRO A 138 -19.95 3.06 -12.10
N LYS A 139 -19.63 4.34 -11.96
CA LYS A 139 -19.52 5.29 -13.07
C LYS A 139 -18.38 6.26 -12.78
N SER A 140 -17.44 6.36 -13.71
CA SER A 140 -16.29 7.26 -13.64
C SER A 140 -16.12 8.04 -14.92
N GLN A 141 -15.43 9.17 -14.83
CA GLN A 141 -15.17 10.08 -15.96
C GLN A 141 -13.67 10.32 -16.07
N ARG A 142 -13.22 10.70 -17.26
CA ARG A 142 -11.88 11.25 -17.49
C ARG A 142 -11.98 12.76 -17.57
N TRP A 143 -10.96 13.43 -17.03
CA TRP A 143 -10.92 14.88 -17.00
C TRP A 143 -9.81 15.36 -17.92
N ARG A 144 -10.14 16.32 -18.79
CA ARG A 144 -9.22 16.91 -19.77
C ARG A 144 -8.57 15.83 -20.67
N ARG A 145 -7.23 15.90 -20.86
CA ARG A 145 -6.43 14.96 -21.68
C ARG A 145 -5.85 13.79 -20.85
N GLY A 146 -6.16 13.71 -19.55
CA GLY A 146 -5.68 12.68 -18.65
C GLY A 146 -6.23 11.29 -18.98
N LYS A 147 -5.54 10.26 -18.47
CA LYS A 147 -5.97 8.85 -18.53
C LYS A 147 -6.69 8.41 -17.26
N PHE A 148 -6.41 9.08 -16.14
CA PHE A 148 -7.00 8.78 -14.85
C PHE A 148 -8.53 8.94 -14.89
N ARG A 149 -9.21 8.03 -14.21
CA ARG A 149 -10.67 7.98 -14.13
C ARG A 149 -11.12 8.03 -12.69
N TRP A 150 -12.00 8.95 -12.39
CA TRP A 150 -12.60 9.10 -11.06
C TRP A 150 -14.08 9.45 -11.17
N VAL A 151 -14.83 9.35 -10.07
CA VAL A 151 -16.27 9.68 -10.07
C VAL A 151 -16.51 11.17 -10.35
N ARG A 152 -15.69 12.04 -9.80
CA ARG A 152 -15.67 13.50 -9.94
C ARG A 152 -14.22 14.00 -9.96
N PRO A 153 -13.94 15.24 -10.38
CA PRO A 153 -12.57 15.79 -10.31
C PRO A 153 -11.97 15.61 -8.92
N LEU A 154 -10.83 14.94 -8.85
CA LEU A 154 -10.05 14.78 -7.64
C LEU A 154 -9.14 16.01 -7.49
N HIS A 155 -9.12 16.62 -6.30
CA HIS A 155 -8.38 17.86 -6.04
C HIS A 155 -7.19 17.64 -5.11
N ARG A 156 -7.36 16.79 -4.09
CA ARG A 156 -6.31 16.51 -3.10
C ARG A 156 -6.27 15.03 -2.75
N ILE A 157 -5.07 14.58 -2.42
CA ILE A 157 -4.80 13.26 -1.85
C ILE A 157 -3.95 13.52 -0.61
N ASN A 158 -4.50 13.26 0.56
CA ASN A 158 -3.76 13.32 1.81
C ASN A 158 -3.45 11.91 2.25
N LEU A 159 -2.17 11.64 2.49
CA LEU A 159 -1.69 10.32 2.89
C LEU A 159 -0.68 10.48 4.03
N LEU A 160 -1.08 10.04 5.21
CA LEU A 160 -0.25 10.09 6.40
C LEU A 160 -0.05 8.68 6.97
N PHE A 161 1.12 8.44 7.50
CA PHE A 161 1.46 7.23 8.23
C PHE A 161 2.28 7.59 9.47
N ASP A 162 1.86 7.15 10.65
CA ASP A 162 2.47 7.51 11.93
C ASP A 162 2.49 9.05 12.14
N GLY A 163 1.38 9.72 11.81
CA GLY A 163 1.25 11.19 11.87
C GLY A 163 2.13 11.97 10.87
N LYS A 164 2.82 11.30 9.95
CA LYS A 164 3.75 11.92 9.01
C LYS A 164 3.25 11.80 7.58
N PRO A 165 3.31 12.89 6.79
CA PRO A 165 2.93 12.84 5.38
C PRO A 165 3.85 11.91 4.59
N ILE A 166 3.24 11.09 3.73
CA ILE A 166 3.95 10.23 2.78
C ILE A 166 4.12 10.98 1.46
N THR A 167 5.37 11.11 1.03
CA THR A 167 5.68 11.76 -0.25
C THR A 167 5.31 10.84 -1.41
N GLY A 168 4.57 11.38 -2.37
CA GLY A 168 4.14 10.67 -3.58
C GLY A 168 3.29 11.56 -4.47
N ALA A 169 2.91 11.04 -5.64
CA ALA A 169 2.03 11.75 -6.56
C ALA A 169 1.21 10.76 -7.40
N LEU A 170 -0.01 11.13 -7.72
CA LEU A 170 -0.86 10.46 -8.69
C LEU A 170 -0.73 11.15 -10.05
N ASP A 171 -0.26 10.42 -11.06
CA ASP A 171 -0.25 10.90 -12.45
C ASP A 171 -1.67 10.82 -13.03
N LEU A 172 -2.21 11.97 -13.40
CA LEU A 172 -3.51 12.06 -14.07
C LEU A 172 -3.40 11.90 -15.59
N GLY A 173 -2.17 11.91 -16.12
CA GLY A 173 -1.86 11.94 -17.54
C GLY A 173 -1.88 13.35 -18.13
N GLY A 174 -1.28 13.50 -19.32
CA GLY A 174 -1.19 14.80 -19.99
C GLY A 174 -0.28 15.82 -19.29
N GLY A 175 0.68 15.35 -18.49
CA GLY A 175 1.60 16.21 -17.73
C GLY A 175 0.99 16.82 -16.47
N GLN A 176 -0.13 16.29 -15.99
CA GLN A 176 -0.78 16.71 -14.74
C GLN A 176 -0.65 15.65 -13.67
N GLN A 177 -0.37 16.07 -12.44
CA GLN A 177 -0.30 15.19 -11.27
C GLN A 177 -0.93 15.87 -10.05
N ILE A 178 -1.32 15.05 -9.07
CA ILE A 178 -1.72 15.49 -7.73
C ILE A 178 -0.67 14.95 -6.76
N GLU A 179 0.05 15.85 -6.11
CA GLU A 179 0.99 15.47 -5.06
C GLU A 179 0.23 15.07 -3.79
N PHE A 180 0.80 14.14 -3.04
CA PHE A 180 0.24 13.75 -1.75
C PHE A 180 0.59 14.79 -0.71
N GLY A 181 -0.40 15.16 0.09
CA GLY A 181 -0.31 16.19 1.11
C GLY A 181 -0.75 15.70 2.48
N ALA A 182 -0.90 16.66 3.40
CA ALA A 182 -1.41 16.48 4.75
C ALA A 182 -2.37 17.61 5.16
N ALA A 183 -2.94 18.32 4.19
CA ALA A 183 -3.86 19.42 4.46
C ALA A 183 -5.23 19.17 3.85
N SER A 184 -6.22 18.97 4.70
CA SER A 184 -7.63 18.88 4.31
C SER A 184 -8.27 20.26 4.19
N CYS A 185 -9.54 20.30 3.82
CA CYS A 185 -10.34 21.51 3.81
C CYS A 185 -11.70 21.21 4.47
N GLY A 186 -12.16 22.17 5.24
CA GLY A 186 -13.48 22.11 5.83
C GLY A 186 -14.60 22.43 4.81
N HIS A 187 -15.75 22.81 5.32
CA HIS A 187 -16.89 23.20 4.49
C HIS A 187 -16.54 24.46 3.68
N TYR A 188 -16.83 24.42 2.37
CA TYR A 188 -16.41 25.46 1.40
C TYR A 188 -16.77 26.90 1.79
N PHE A 189 -17.92 27.10 2.43
CA PHE A 189 -18.39 28.43 2.84
C PHE A 189 -18.25 28.69 4.34
N GLU A 190 -18.38 27.67 5.19
CA GLU A 190 -18.44 27.85 6.65
C GLU A 190 -17.08 27.66 7.31
N ALA A 191 -16.20 26.85 6.72
CA ALA A 191 -14.87 26.56 7.21
C ALA A 191 -13.89 26.36 6.03
N PRO A 192 -13.59 27.42 5.23
CA PRO A 192 -12.78 27.28 4.03
C PRO A 192 -11.28 27.08 4.31
N ASP A 193 -10.85 27.24 5.55
CA ASP A 193 -9.45 27.15 5.94
C ASP A 193 -8.91 25.71 5.78
N ASN A 194 -7.61 25.62 5.55
CA ASN A 194 -6.94 24.33 5.53
C ASN A 194 -6.81 23.79 6.96
N ILE A 195 -7.09 22.49 7.09
CA ILE A 195 -6.94 21.73 8.33
C ILE A 195 -5.69 20.86 8.18
N ASP A 196 -4.71 21.04 9.08
CA ASP A 196 -3.52 20.18 9.11
C ASP A 196 -3.92 18.83 9.70
N LEU A 197 -3.65 17.77 8.96
CA LEU A 197 -3.97 16.40 9.36
C LEU A 197 -2.84 15.72 10.14
N SER A 198 -1.70 16.37 10.31
CA SER A 198 -0.54 15.78 11.02
C SER A 198 -0.82 15.57 12.52
N ASP A 199 -1.76 16.31 13.08
CA ASP A 199 -2.15 16.24 14.50
C ASP A 199 -3.38 15.32 14.72
N VAL A 200 -3.92 14.71 13.67
CA VAL A 200 -5.07 13.80 13.76
C VAL A 200 -4.65 12.49 14.44
N THR A 201 -5.25 12.21 15.59
CA THR A 201 -4.98 11.02 16.40
C THR A 201 -6.15 10.05 16.44
N SER A 202 -7.33 10.48 15.99
CA SER A 202 -8.55 9.66 15.92
C SER A 202 -9.46 10.09 14.77
N LEU A 203 -10.45 9.27 14.44
CA LEU A 203 -11.49 9.64 13.47
C LEU A 203 -12.37 10.80 13.92
N ASP A 204 -12.47 11.02 15.22
CA ASP A 204 -13.28 12.12 15.79
C ASP A 204 -12.60 13.49 15.57
N ASP A 205 -11.31 13.49 15.17
CA ASP A 205 -10.54 14.71 14.89
C ASP A 205 -10.67 15.15 13.41
N VAL A 206 -11.31 14.32 12.54
CA VAL A 206 -11.48 14.55 11.08
C VAL A 206 -12.93 14.86 10.75
#